data_5f82e8a2528816241e817da7f8aee155
#
_entry.id   5f82e8a2528816241e817da7f8aee155
#
_cell.length_a   1.000
_cell.length_b   1.000
_cell.length_c   1.000
_cell.angle_alpha   90.00
_cell.angle_beta   90.00
_cell.angle_gamma   90.00
#
_symmetry.space_group_name_H-M   'P 1'
#
loop_
_entity.id
_entity.type
_entity.pdbx_description
1 polymer ?
#
loop_
_entity_poly.entity_id
_entity_poly.type
_entity_poly.pdbx_seq_one_letter_code
_entity_poly.pdbx_strand_id
1 'polypeptide(L)'
;MSEAPRFTVSQFVSVTNQVLETGLGDVVVFGEVSSFKVNQGKWVFFDLKDSESSIGCFMTIYQLGGFPLEDGMKIAVQATPKLTNFGKFSLTIKRFHPLGEGSLKKAFELLKAKLQKEGLFDPAKKRPIARNLERLGVISSTQAAGYADFIKIINERWGELKIQVTHTQVQGLPAVDQIVRAIEYMNQYTDNQVIALIRGGGSKDDLAIFNDEKLVRAIAGSRIPVITGIGHEVDESLADLAADLAASTPSNAAQFLTRDRQAEIHSIKLQVSRIHQQIVSKINFEEHKLREQIESIRTKIFNFLQLELQKIQQKQKIIENLNPAIVLKRGYAIIHGQLSENAIVHLETETHQAEAKIIKVKNKE
;
A
#
# COMPACT_ATOMS: atom_id res chain seq x y z
N MET A 1 14.31 72.95 -31.35
CA MET A 1 14.20 71.67 -32.06
C MET A 1 15.31 70.78 -31.59
N SER A 2 15.01 69.67 -30.83
CA SER A 2 16.07 68.73 -30.46
C SER A 2 16.49 68.01 -31.75
N GLU A 3 17.80 67.99 -32.02
CA GLU A 3 18.33 67.21 -33.18
C GLU A 3 17.92 65.72 -32.98
N ALA A 4 17.36 65.13 -34.00
CA ALA A 4 17.03 63.71 -33.99
C ALA A 4 18.29 62.87 -33.76
N PRO A 5 18.29 61.88 -32.90
CA PRO A 5 19.46 61.04 -32.62
C PRO A 5 19.95 60.35 -33.90
N ARG A 6 21.26 60.32 -34.11
CA ARG A 6 21.89 59.72 -35.31
C ARG A 6 22.50 58.38 -34.94
N PHE A 7 22.20 57.36 -35.70
CA PHE A 7 22.71 55.97 -35.51
C PHE A 7 23.27 55.43 -36.83
N THR A 8 24.29 54.60 -36.72
CA THR A 8 24.59 53.65 -37.80
C THR A 8 23.53 52.55 -37.84
N VAL A 9 23.43 51.83 -38.94
CA VAL A 9 22.44 50.72 -39.08
C VAL A 9 22.62 49.71 -37.94
N SER A 10 23.86 49.33 -37.63
CA SER A 10 24.14 48.37 -36.56
C SER A 10 23.76 48.90 -35.17
N GLN A 11 24.04 50.19 -34.90
CA GLN A 11 23.65 50.85 -33.66
C GLN A 11 22.13 50.90 -33.51
N PHE A 12 21.41 51.22 -34.61
CA PHE A 12 19.96 51.26 -34.60
C PHE A 12 19.36 49.89 -34.30
N VAL A 13 19.85 48.81 -34.96
CA VAL A 13 19.42 47.43 -34.70
C VAL A 13 19.68 47.03 -33.23
N SER A 14 20.89 47.39 -32.71
CA SER A 14 21.24 47.07 -31.30
C SER A 14 20.34 47.78 -30.30
N VAL A 15 20.11 49.11 -30.47
CA VAL A 15 19.25 49.90 -29.59
C VAL A 15 17.80 49.38 -29.67
N THR A 16 17.32 49.09 -30.87
CA THR A 16 15.95 48.52 -31.06
C THR A 16 15.80 47.20 -30.30
N ASN A 17 16.79 46.30 -30.42
CA ASN A 17 16.73 45.03 -29.69
C ASN A 17 16.80 45.23 -28.17
N GLN A 18 17.57 46.18 -27.69
CA GLN A 18 17.61 46.51 -26.26
C GLN A 18 16.26 47.06 -25.75
N VAL A 19 15.60 47.92 -26.54
CA VAL A 19 14.25 48.43 -26.22
C VAL A 19 13.24 47.29 -26.21
N LEU A 20 13.29 46.39 -27.19
CA LEU A 20 12.42 45.20 -27.22
C LEU A 20 12.64 44.29 -26.02
N GLU A 21 13.88 44.02 -25.65
CA GLU A 21 14.24 43.19 -24.51
C GLU A 21 13.80 43.82 -23.18
N THR A 22 14.05 45.14 -23.01
CA THR A 22 13.69 45.85 -21.77
C THR A 22 12.17 46.08 -21.64
N GLY A 23 11.49 46.35 -22.77
CA GLY A 23 10.08 46.69 -22.79
C GLY A 23 9.11 45.50 -22.84
N LEU A 24 9.48 44.44 -23.57
CA LEU A 24 8.62 43.29 -23.79
C LEU A 24 9.17 42.02 -23.11
N GLY A 25 10.50 41.84 -23.08
CA GLY A 25 11.13 40.62 -22.63
C GLY A 25 10.67 39.39 -23.40
N ASP A 26 10.42 38.31 -22.69
CA ASP A 26 9.77 37.12 -23.26
C ASP A 26 8.26 37.30 -23.30
N VAL A 27 7.67 37.03 -24.45
CA VAL A 27 6.23 37.18 -24.71
C VAL A 27 5.60 35.81 -25.04
N VAL A 28 4.33 35.69 -24.77
CA VAL A 28 3.53 34.55 -25.26
C VAL A 28 2.59 35.05 -26.33
N VAL A 29 2.72 34.48 -27.54
CA VAL A 29 1.90 34.84 -28.71
C VAL A 29 1.12 33.63 -29.18
N PHE A 30 -0.14 33.85 -29.51
CA PHE A 30 -1.06 32.82 -30.00
C PHE A 30 -1.34 33.04 -31.47
N GLY A 31 -1.41 31.98 -32.28
CA GLY A 31 -1.74 32.09 -33.68
C GLY A 31 -1.81 30.73 -34.38
N GLU A 32 -2.09 30.79 -35.66
CA GLU A 32 -2.10 29.67 -36.59
C GLU A 32 -0.79 29.62 -37.38
N VAL A 33 -0.16 28.45 -37.42
CA VAL A 33 1.06 28.20 -38.23
C VAL A 33 0.78 28.30 -39.71
N SER A 34 1.65 28.98 -40.44
CA SER A 34 1.65 29.00 -41.86
C SER A 34 3.06 29.07 -42.43
N SER A 35 3.26 28.66 -43.66
CA SER A 35 4.59 28.69 -44.37
C SER A 35 5.69 27.90 -43.61
N PHE A 36 5.33 26.81 -42.97
CA PHE A 36 6.29 25.99 -42.22
C PHE A 36 7.39 25.40 -43.10
N LYS A 37 8.66 25.67 -42.74
CA LYS A 37 9.83 25.19 -43.48
C LYS A 37 10.97 24.79 -42.54
N VAL A 38 11.58 23.65 -42.82
CA VAL A 38 12.81 23.22 -42.18
C VAL A 38 13.97 23.47 -43.11
N ASN A 39 14.95 24.29 -42.71
CA ASN A 39 16.10 24.62 -43.53
C ASN A 39 17.35 23.89 -42.99
N GLN A 40 18.08 23.23 -43.89
CA GLN A 40 19.30 22.46 -43.61
C GLN A 40 19.19 21.42 -42.44
N GLY A 41 17.97 20.95 -42.15
CA GLY A 41 17.73 20.03 -41.05
C GLY A 41 18.03 20.56 -39.62
N LYS A 42 18.34 21.88 -39.49
CA LYS A 42 18.71 22.52 -38.25
C LYS A 42 17.79 23.65 -37.79
N TRP A 43 17.26 24.38 -38.77
CA TRP A 43 16.53 25.62 -38.54
C TRP A 43 15.09 25.50 -39.00
N VAL A 44 14.18 25.93 -38.18
CA VAL A 44 12.73 25.91 -38.43
C VAL A 44 12.24 27.35 -38.56
N PHE A 45 11.55 27.64 -39.66
CA PHE A 45 10.94 28.92 -39.93
C PHE A 45 9.45 28.67 -40.21
N PHE A 46 8.62 29.55 -39.71
CA PHE A 46 7.21 29.60 -40.03
C PHE A 46 6.64 30.98 -39.71
N ASP A 47 5.45 31.26 -40.21
CA ASP A 47 4.73 32.46 -39.83
C ASP A 47 3.63 32.11 -38.85
N LEU A 48 3.45 32.89 -37.83
CA LEU A 48 2.34 32.81 -36.90
C LEU A 48 1.35 33.90 -37.29
N LYS A 49 0.14 33.52 -37.65
CA LYS A 49 -0.90 34.43 -38.14
C LYS A 49 -2.18 34.36 -37.33
N ASP A 50 -2.90 35.44 -37.28
CA ASP A 50 -4.29 35.53 -36.86
C ASP A 50 -5.16 36.08 -38.01
N SER A 51 -6.35 36.60 -37.69
CA SER A 51 -7.27 37.17 -38.73
C SER A 51 -6.76 38.46 -39.37
N GLU A 52 -5.84 39.17 -38.71
CA GLU A 52 -5.42 40.54 -39.10
C GLU A 52 -3.92 40.69 -39.39
N SER A 53 -3.11 39.83 -38.75
CA SER A 53 -1.66 40.02 -38.72
C SER A 53 -0.89 38.71 -38.91
N SER A 54 0.37 38.84 -39.35
CA SER A 54 1.28 37.70 -39.44
C SER A 54 2.67 38.13 -39.00
N ILE A 55 3.39 37.26 -38.26
CA ILE A 55 4.74 37.52 -37.77
C ILE A 55 5.63 36.29 -38.01
N GLY A 56 6.84 36.54 -38.54
CA GLY A 56 7.82 35.49 -38.76
C GLY A 56 8.36 34.91 -37.47
N CYS A 57 8.45 33.60 -37.42
CA CYS A 57 8.94 32.82 -36.27
C CYS A 57 10.16 31.99 -36.67
N PHE A 58 11.08 31.88 -35.73
CA PHE A 58 12.32 31.14 -35.88
C PHE A 58 12.60 30.27 -34.63
N MET A 59 13.00 29.02 -34.88
CA MET A 59 13.49 28.14 -33.83
C MET A 59 14.48 27.09 -34.35
N THR A 60 15.13 26.35 -33.47
CA THR A 60 15.96 25.21 -33.84
C THR A 60 15.14 23.95 -33.92
N ILE A 61 15.61 22.96 -34.70
CA ILE A 61 14.96 21.64 -34.81
C ILE A 61 14.87 20.92 -33.44
N TYR A 62 15.80 21.18 -32.52
CA TYR A 62 15.79 20.63 -31.16
C TYR A 62 14.59 21.12 -30.35
N GLN A 63 14.16 22.37 -30.57
CA GLN A 63 12.98 22.94 -29.90
C GLN A 63 11.68 22.36 -30.44
N LEU A 64 11.70 21.82 -31.67
CA LEU A 64 10.56 21.08 -32.24
C LEU A 64 10.35 19.74 -31.53
N GLY A 65 11.40 19.13 -30.96
CA GLY A 65 11.30 17.91 -30.16
C GLY A 65 10.73 16.70 -30.87
N GLY A 66 10.77 16.69 -32.21
CA GLY A 66 10.14 15.65 -33.02
C GLY A 66 8.62 15.85 -33.22
N PHE A 67 8.06 16.95 -32.72
CA PHE A 67 6.66 17.28 -32.93
C PHE A 67 6.43 17.65 -34.43
N PRO A 68 5.45 17.04 -35.12
CA PRO A 68 5.15 17.36 -36.51
C PRO A 68 4.31 18.66 -36.57
N LEU A 69 5.02 19.79 -36.54
CA LEU A 69 4.38 21.08 -36.74
C LEU A 69 3.99 21.23 -38.21
N GLU A 70 2.74 21.56 -38.48
CA GLU A 70 2.17 21.67 -39.84
C GLU A 70 1.37 22.97 -39.98
N ASP A 71 1.24 23.46 -41.21
CA ASP A 71 0.39 24.61 -41.52
C ASP A 71 -1.06 24.35 -41.08
N GLY A 72 -1.70 25.38 -40.57
CA GLY A 72 -3.06 25.32 -40.06
C GLY A 72 -3.18 24.92 -38.60
N MET A 73 -2.07 24.50 -37.95
CA MET A 73 -2.08 24.21 -36.51
C MET A 73 -2.12 25.51 -35.68
N LYS A 74 -3.01 25.54 -34.69
CA LYS A 74 -3.03 26.61 -33.69
C LYS A 74 -2.04 26.31 -32.59
N ILE A 75 -1.15 27.27 -32.30
CA ILE A 75 -0.12 27.13 -31.28
C ILE A 75 -0.01 28.38 -30.41
N ALA A 76 0.46 28.20 -29.18
CA ALA A 76 1.00 29.26 -28.34
C ALA A 76 2.52 29.17 -28.37
N VAL A 77 3.20 30.27 -28.60
CA VAL A 77 4.66 30.31 -28.59
C VAL A 77 5.18 31.25 -27.50
N GLN A 78 6.12 30.77 -26.69
CA GLN A 78 6.92 31.63 -25.82
C GLN A 78 8.17 32.03 -26.61
N ALA A 79 8.34 33.32 -26.82
CA ALA A 79 9.36 33.84 -27.73
C ALA A 79 9.92 35.17 -27.26
N THR A 80 11.14 35.46 -27.71
CA THR A 80 11.76 36.79 -27.57
C THR A 80 11.64 37.52 -28.90
N PRO A 81 11.02 38.69 -28.98
CA PRO A 81 10.96 39.48 -30.19
C PRO A 81 12.34 40.03 -30.54
N LYS A 82 12.72 39.95 -31.80
CA LYS A 82 14.06 40.36 -32.25
C LYS A 82 14.05 40.97 -33.64
N LEU A 83 14.75 42.06 -33.81
CA LEU A 83 15.10 42.60 -35.11
C LEU A 83 16.40 41.94 -35.58
N THR A 84 16.38 41.22 -36.67
CA THR A 84 17.59 40.58 -37.24
C THR A 84 18.54 41.60 -37.86
N ASN A 85 19.81 41.23 -38.06
CA ASN A 85 20.80 42.07 -38.71
C ASN A 85 20.44 42.44 -40.14
N PHE A 86 19.48 41.72 -40.75
CA PHE A 86 18.98 41.99 -42.11
C PHE A 86 17.69 42.80 -42.09
N GLY A 87 17.31 43.38 -40.95
CA GLY A 87 16.14 44.24 -40.81
C GLY A 87 14.80 43.53 -40.75
N LYS A 88 14.76 42.19 -40.63
CA LYS A 88 13.52 41.44 -40.45
C LYS A 88 13.18 41.37 -38.96
N PHE A 89 11.95 41.74 -38.64
CA PHE A 89 11.38 41.51 -37.31
C PHE A 89 10.88 40.08 -37.21
N SER A 90 11.23 39.36 -36.17
CA SER A 90 10.82 37.97 -35.93
C SER A 90 10.73 37.60 -34.48
N LEU A 91 10.00 36.57 -34.16
CA LEU A 91 9.97 35.94 -32.83
C LEU A 91 10.98 34.79 -32.79
N THR A 92 11.93 34.86 -31.89
CA THR A 92 12.83 33.76 -31.59
C THR A 92 12.12 32.87 -30.54
N ILE A 93 11.66 31.72 -30.99
CA ILE A 93 10.86 30.84 -30.16
C ILE A 93 11.74 30.08 -29.18
N LYS A 94 11.37 30.08 -27.90
CA LYS A 94 11.95 29.26 -26.85
C LYS A 94 11.19 27.99 -26.65
N ARG A 95 9.85 28.07 -26.69
CA ARG A 95 8.91 26.95 -26.55
C ARG A 95 7.62 27.22 -27.32
N PHE A 96 6.94 26.16 -27.69
CA PHE A 96 5.58 26.25 -28.23
C PHE A 96 4.72 25.15 -27.65
N HIS A 97 3.40 25.36 -27.66
CA HIS A 97 2.41 24.39 -27.29
C HIS A 97 1.29 24.38 -28.31
N PRO A 98 0.89 23.20 -28.79
CA PRO A 98 -0.27 23.07 -29.67
C PRO A 98 -1.53 23.49 -28.92
N LEU A 99 -2.44 24.13 -29.63
CA LEU A 99 -3.76 24.54 -29.18
C LEU A 99 -4.84 23.83 -30.00
N GLY A 100 -5.98 23.54 -29.38
CA GLY A 100 -7.09 22.83 -30.02
C GLY A 100 -6.95 21.30 -29.95
N GLU A 101 -8.08 20.62 -29.80
CA GLU A 101 -8.15 19.18 -29.48
C GLU A 101 -7.41 18.29 -30.48
N GLY A 102 -7.49 18.56 -31.78
CA GLY A 102 -6.84 17.73 -32.81
C GLY A 102 -5.30 17.79 -32.76
N SER A 103 -4.74 18.99 -32.57
CA SER A 103 -3.29 19.22 -32.47
C SER A 103 -2.75 18.66 -31.19
N LEU A 104 -3.46 18.84 -30.08
CA LEU A 104 -3.10 18.29 -28.76
C LEU A 104 -3.10 16.76 -28.76
N LYS A 105 -4.11 16.13 -29.36
CA LYS A 105 -4.20 14.67 -29.46
C LYS A 105 -3.04 14.09 -30.29
N LYS A 106 -2.75 14.68 -31.45
CA LYS A 106 -1.63 14.25 -32.30
C LYS A 106 -0.29 14.38 -31.59
N ALA A 107 -0.05 15.49 -30.90
CA ALA A 107 1.15 15.71 -30.09
C ALA A 107 1.29 14.65 -28.98
N PHE A 108 0.22 14.40 -28.26
CA PHE A 108 0.16 13.39 -27.21
C PHE A 108 0.56 12.00 -27.72
N GLU A 109 -0.08 11.52 -28.81
CA GLU A 109 0.18 10.17 -29.35
C GLU A 109 1.64 10.01 -29.83
N LEU A 110 2.19 11.01 -30.50
CA LEU A 110 3.57 10.97 -30.97
C LEU A 110 4.58 10.95 -29.82
N LEU A 111 4.37 11.81 -28.82
CA LEU A 111 5.26 11.85 -27.67
C LEU A 111 5.11 10.58 -26.82
N LYS A 112 3.90 10.08 -26.64
CA LYS A 112 3.62 8.79 -25.99
C LYS A 112 4.40 7.66 -26.66
N ALA A 113 4.29 7.53 -27.99
CA ALA A 113 4.98 6.48 -28.75
C ALA A 113 6.52 6.60 -28.63
N LYS A 114 7.06 7.81 -28.65
CA LYS A 114 8.50 8.06 -28.44
C LYS A 114 8.97 7.60 -27.06
N LEU A 115 8.31 8.09 -26.01
CA LEU A 115 8.72 7.83 -24.62
C LEU A 115 8.46 6.36 -24.20
N GLN A 116 7.45 5.73 -24.80
CA GLN A 116 7.18 4.31 -24.61
C GLN A 116 8.28 3.43 -25.20
N LYS A 117 8.80 3.77 -26.40
CA LYS A 117 9.97 3.07 -26.99
C LYS A 117 11.23 3.20 -26.13
N GLU A 118 11.40 4.32 -25.43
CA GLU A 118 12.49 4.56 -24.49
C GLU A 118 12.27 3.83 -23.15
N GLY A 119 11.10 3.24 -22.92
CA GLY A 119 10.75 2.48 -21.71
C GLY A 119 10.53 3.35 -20.47
N LEU A 120 10.08 4.62 -20.64
CA LEU A 120 9.79 5.50 -19.51
C LEU A 120 8.51 5.11 -18.76
N PHE A 121 7.60 4.41 -19.44
CA PHE A 121 6.31 3.96 -18.89
C PHE A 121 6.31 2.50 -18.45
N ASP A 122 7.48 1.85 -18.44
CA ASP A 122 7.60 0.44 -18.09
C ASP A 122 7.17 0.20 -16.62
N PRO A 123 6.15 -0.63 -16.38
CA PRO A 123 5.71 -0.97 -15.03
C PRO A 123 6.82 -1.55 -14.14
N ALA A 124 7.82 -2.23 -14.73
CA ALA A 124 8.93 -2.81 -14.00
C ALA A 124 9.87 -1.74 -13.39
N LYS A 125 9.85 -0.51 -13.91
CA LYS A 125 10.64 0.62 -13.40
C LYS A 125 9.92 1.44 -12.34
N LYS A 126 8.61 1.20 -12.12
CA LYS A 126 7.83 1.94 -11.12
C LYS A 126 8.26 1.54 -9.71
N ARG A 127 8.48 2.55 -8.89
CA ARG A 127 8.96 2.41 -7.52
C ARG A 127 7.79 2.18 -6.56
N PRO A 128 7.92 1.26 -5.60
CA PRO A 128 6.89 1.05 -4.61
C PRO A 128 6.79 2.26 -3.66
N ILE A 129 5.58 2.71 -3.39
CA ILE A 129 5.32 3.71 -2.37
C ILE A 129 5.25 3.01 -1.01
N ALA A 130 6.00 3.52 -0.04
CA ALA A 130 6.03 2.95 1.32
C ALA A 130 4.64 3.02 1.97
N ARG A 131 4.25 1.93 2.64
CA ARG A 131 2.94 1.89 3.34
C ARG A 131 2.87 2.78 4.58
N ASN A 132 4.01 3.03 5.22
CA ASN A 132 4.13 3.86 6.42
C ASN A 132 4.93 5.10 6.04
N LEU A 133 4.24 6.14 5.61
CA LEU A 133 4.86 7.41 5.26
C LEU A 133 4.99 8.28 6.52
N GLU A 134 6.17 8.85 6.70
CA GLU A 134 6.46 9.86 7.72
C GLU A 134 6.69 11.24 7.10
N ARG A 135 7.21 11.26 5.85
CA ARG A 135 7.60 12.48 5.15
C ARG A 135 7.11 12.48 3.72
N LEU A 136 6.37 13.52 3.39
CA LEU A 136 5.74 13.73 2.09
C LEU A 136 6.17 15.06 1.50
N GLY A 137 6.70 15.03 0.27
CA GLY A 137 6.88 16.21 -0.56
C GLY A 137 5.60 16.49 -1.35
N VAL A 138 5.16 17.74 -1.37
CA VAL A 138 4.00 18.16 -2.17
C VAL A 138 4.41 19.27 -3.12
N ILE A 139 4.17 19.07 -4.41
CA ILE A 139 4.36 20.06 -5.47
C ILE A 139 2.99 20.49 -5.95
N SER A 140 2.61 21.72 -5.67
CA SER A 140 1.31 22.29 -6.03
C SER A 140 1.25 23.79 -5.89
N SER A 141 0.19 24.40 -6.41
CA SER A 141 -0.20 25.74 -6.00
C SER A 141 -0.92 25.69 -4.67
N THR A 142 -0.35 26.32 -3.63
CA THR A 142 -0.96 26.36 -2.29
C THR A 142 -2.27 27.13 -2.23
N GLN A 143 -2.57 27.91 -3.29
CA GLN A 143 -3.83 28.65 -3.42
C GLN A 143 -4.93 27.84 -4.12
N ALA A 144 -4.60 26.67 -4.70
CA ALA A 144 -5.54 25.85 -5.41
C ALA A 144 -6.46 25.05 -4.46
N ALA A 145 -7.74 24.96 -4.78
CA ALA A 145 -8.70 24.16 -4.01
C ALA A 145 -8.27 22.70 -3.84
N GLY A 146 -7.69 22.08 -4.89
CA GLY A 146 -7.20 20.71 -4.84
C GLY A 146 -6.08 20.49 -3.80
N TYR A 147 -5.24 21.50 -3.55
CA TYR A 147 -4.26 21.44 -2.46
C TYR A 147 -4.94 21.44 -1.08
N ALA A 148 -5.92 22.32 -0.88
CA ALA A 148 -6.64 22.38 0.39
C ALA A 148 -7.38 21.06 0.69
N ASP A 149 -8.05 20.49 -0.31
CA ASP A 149 -8.73 19.20 -0.19
C ASP A 149 -7.74 18.04 0.09
N PHE A 150 -6.61 18.03 -0.58
CA PHE A 150 -5.55 17.04 -0.36
C PHE A 150 -5.05 17.07 1.09
N ILE A 151 -4.70 18.25 1.61
CA ILE A 151 -4.21 18.40 2.99
C ILE A 151 -5.28 18.06 4.02
N LYS A 152 -6.54 18.45 3.76
CA LYS A 152 -7.67 18.12 4.62
C LYS A 152 -7.82 16.60 4.78
N ILE A 153 -7.83 15.86 3.67
CA ILE A 153 -7.97 14.40 3.69
C ILE A 153 -6.80 13.71 4.39
N ILE A 154 -5.56 14.18 4.17
CA ILE A 154 -4.40 13.63 4.88
C ILE A 154 -4.55 13.79 6.40
N ASN A 155 -4.93 15.00 6.85
CA ASN A 155 -5.09 15.29 8.28
C ASN A 155 -6.23 14.49 8.91
N GLU A 156 -7.36 14.34 8.21
CA GLU A 156 -8.50 13.55 8.68
C GLU A 156 -8.18 12.05 8.79
N ARG A 157 -7.41 11.52 7.84
CA ARG A 157 -7.13 10.08 7.78
C ARG A 157 -5.95 9.64 8.64
N TRP A 158 -4.87 10.43 8.72
CA TRP A 158 -3.64 10.01 9.41
C TRP A 158 -3.10 11.03 10.42
N GLY A 159 -3.01 12.32 10.05
CA GLY A 159 -2.77 13.46 10.95
C GLY A 159 -1.32 13.68 11.44
N GLU A 160 -0.39 12.77 11.21
CA GLU A 160 0.99 12.86 11.74
C GLU A 160 2.08 12.91 10.66
N LEU A 161 1.68 13.12 9.40
CA LEU A 161 2.60 13.15 8.28
C LEU A 161 3.33 14.50 8.21
N LYS A 162 4.65 14.48 8.15
CA LYS A 162 5.46 15.70 7.91
C LYS A 162 5.38 16.06 6.45
N ILE A 163 4.75 17.18 6.14
CA ILE A 163 4.51 17.62 4.77
C ILE A 163 5.44 18.77 4.44
N GLN A 164 6.28 18.61 3.41
CA GLN A 164 7.08 19.66 2.83
C GLN A 164 6.46 20.11 1.53
N VAL A 165 6.05 21.37 1.44
CA VAL A 165 5.36 21.92 0.28
C VAL A 165 6.32 22.79 -0.53
N THR A 166 6.41 22.50 -1.82
CA THR A 166 7.04 23.41 -2.80
C THR A 166 5.93 24.08 -3.61
N HIS A 167 5.74 25.37 -3.36
CA HIS A 167 4.77 26.15 -4.12
C HIS A 167 5.24 26.33 -5.56
N THR A 168 4.40 25.90 -6.52
CA THR A 168 4.64 26.07 -7.95
C THR A 168 3.35 26.47 -8.64
N GLN A 169 3.47 27.15 -9.78
CA GLN A 169 2.38 27.23 -10.71
C GLN A 169 2.14 25.81 -11.29
N VAL A 170 0.89 25.39 -11.38
CA VAL A 170 0.49 24.08 -11.93
C VAL A 170 -0.36 24.25 -13.19
N GLN A 171 -0.30 25.43 -13.79
CA GLN A 171 -0.96 25.78 -15.06
C GLN A 171 -0.18 26.89 -15.78
N GLY A 172 -0.31 26.95 -17.09
CA GLY A 172 0.41 27.89 -17.97
C GLY A 172 1.86 27.47 -18.26
N LEU A 173 2.46 28.10 -19.26
CA LEU A 173 3.79 27.75 -19.80
C LEU A 173 4.94 27.73 -18.77
N PRO A 174 5.03 28.65 -17.79
CA PRO A 174 6.11 28.63 -16.80
C PRO A 174 6.04 27.45 -15.81
N ALA A 175 4.90 26.76 -15.72
CA ALA A 175 4.68 25.70 -14.74
C ALA A 175 5.63 24.51 -14.93
N VAL A 176 5.91 24.10 -16.15
CA VAL A 176 6.78 22.96 -16.46
C VAL A 176 8.15 23.12 -15.82
N ASP A 177 8.83 24.24 -16.05
CA ASP A 177 10.18 24.47 -15.49
C ASP A 177 10.17 24.61 -13.97
N GLN A 178 9.10 25.15 -13.39
CA GLN A 178 8.95 25.24 -11.93
C GLN A 178 8.77 23.86 -11.32
N ILE A 179 7.91 23.01 -11.89
CA ILE A 179 7.67 21.66 -11.41
C ILE A 179 8.94 20.79 -11.54
N VAL A 180 9.62 20.85 -12.68
CA VAL A 180 10.88 20.13 -12.89
C VAL A 180 11.92 20.50 -11.82
N ARG A 181 12.14 21.82 -11.60
CA ARG A 181 13.05 22.29 -10.54
C ARG A 181 12.60 21.85 -9.14
N ALA A 182 11.30 21.82 -8.87
CA ALA A 182 10.79 21.33 -7.60
C ALA A 182 11.06 19.83 -7.39
N ILE A 183 10.89 19.00 -8.43
CA ILE A 183 11.24 17.57 -8.39
C ILE A 183 12.75 17.40 -8.15
N GLU A 184 13.59 18.11 -8.90
CA GLU A 184 15.04 18.07 -8.75
C GLU A 184 15.48 18.49 -7.33
N TYR A 185 14.92 19.59 -6.81
CA TYR A 185 15.18 20.07 -5.46
C TYR A 185 14.82 19.02 -4.41
N MET A 186 13.62 18.41 -4.51
CA MET A 186 13.20 17.38 -3.57
C MET A 186 14.12 16.15 -3.63
N ASN A 187 14.53 15.74 -4.83
CA ASN A 187 15.44 14.62 -5.00
C ASN A 187 16.84 14.86 -4.39
N GLN A 188 17.31 16.08 -4.45
CA GLN A 188 18.68 16.42 -4.09
C GLN A 188 18.84 16.86 -2.63
N TYR A 189 17.85 17.60 -2.10
CA TYR A 189 17.99 18.30 -0.82
C TYR A 189 16.99 17.85 0.25
N THR A 190 16.18 16.83 -0.02
CA THR A 190 15.19 16.35 0.96
C THR A 190 15.28 14.84 1.16
N ASP A 191 14.72 14.40 2.28
CA ASP A 191 14.55 13.00 2.65
C ASP A 191 13.07 12.57 2.60
N ASN A 192 12.28 13.23 1.75
CA ASN A 192 10.91 12.84 1.48
C ASN A 192 10.86 11.40 0.94
N GLN A 193 9.88 10.64 1.39
CA GLN A 193 9.68 9.24 0.99
C GLN A 193 8.84 9.10 -0.28
N VAL A 194 8.05 10.14 -0.59
CA VAL A 194 7.22 10.23 -1.79
C VAL A 194 7.01 11.71 -2.16
N ILE A 195 6.86 11.99 -3.44
CA ILE A 195 6.50 13.30 -3.98
C ILE A 195 5.09 13.22 -4.54
N ALA A 196 4.18 14.06 -4.06
CA ALA A 196 2.84 14.22 -4.62
C ALA A 196 2.82 15.46 -5.52
N LEU A 197 2.64 15.24 -6.82
CA LEU A 197 2.39 16.29 -7.80
C LEU A 197 0.88 16.41 -7.98
N ILE A 198 0.30 17.49 -7.42
CA ILE A 198 -1.14 17.66 -7.41
C ILE A 198 -1.56 18.97 -8.07
N ARG A 199 -2.69 18.91 -8.79
CA ARG A 199 -3.33 20.05 -9.42
C ARG A 199 -4.79 20.10 -9.03
N GLY A 200 -5.30 21.28 -8.74
CA GLY A 200 -6.73 21.50 -8.60
C GLY A 200 -7.47 21.49 -9.94
N GLY A 201 -8.77 21.63 -9.93
CA GLY A 201 -9.58 21.73 -11.15
C GLY A 201 -9.12 22.89 -12.06
N GLY A 202 -9.35 22.76 -13.35
CA GLY A 202 -9.00 23.72 -14.39
C GLY A 202 -9.46 23.21 -15.76
N SER A 203 -9.20 23.97 -16.83
CA SER A 203 -9.58 23.60 -18.19
C SER A 203 -8.75 22.41 -18.72
N LYS A 204 -9.23 21.74 -19.78
CA LYS A 204 -8.47 20.70 -20.49
C LYS A 204 -7.16 21.23 -21.08
N ASP A 205 -7.15 22.47 -21.52
CA ASP A 205 -5.95 23.13 -22.07
C ASP A 205 -4.85 23.26 -21.01
N ASP A 206 -5.20 23.45 -19.74
CA ASP A 206 -4.26 23.48 -18.64
C ASP A 206 -3.61 22.12 -18.34
N LEU A 207 -4.19 21.02 -18.81
CA LEU A 207 -3.61 19.67 -18.70
C LEU A 207 -2.48 19.44 -19.70
N ALA A 208 -2.40 20.22 -20.77
CA ALA A 208 -1.39 20.06 -21.81
C ALA A 208 0.06 20.15 -21.28
N ILE A 209 0.31 20.92 -20.21
CA ILE A 209 1.62 21.04 -19.58
C ILE A 209 2.13 19.73 -18.99
N PHE A 210 1.23 18.84 -18.57
CA PHE A 210 1.57 17.52 -18.01
C PHE A 210 1.91 16.48 -19.10
N ASN A 211 1.80 16.87 -20.37
CA ASN A 211 2.30 16.13 -21.51
C ASN A 211 3.64 16.66 -22.03
N ASP A 212 4.32 17.57 -21.31
CA ASP A 212 5.63 18.07 -21.68
C ASP A 212 6.72 17.02 -21.45
N GLU A 213 7.60 16.81 -22.44
CA GLU A 213 8.65 15.79 -22.40
C GLU A 213 9.62 15.99 -21.22
N LYS A 214 10.01 17.25 -20.91
CA LYS A 214 10.90 17.54 -19.79
C LYS A 214 10.31 17.10 -18.46
N LEU A 215 9.03 17.40 -18.24
CA LEU A 215 8.31 17.03 -17.03
C LEU A 215 8.20 15.51 -16.91
N VAL A 216 7.81 14.82 -17.97
CA VAL A 216 7.69 13.36 -18.01
C VAL A 216 9.02 12.69 -17.68
N ARG A 217 10.14 13.20 -18.26
CA ARG A 217 11.49 12.69 -17.97
C ARG A 217 11.92 12.96 -16.52
N ALA A 218 11.56 14.12 -15.96
CA ALA A 218 11.88 14.45 -14.56
C ALA A 218 11.12 13.52 -13.58
N ILE A 219 9.85 13.20 -13.87
CA ILE A 219 9.06 12.25 -13.08
C ILE A 219 9.65 10.84 -13.17
N ALA A 220 9.87 10.32 -14.37
CA ALA A 220 10.44 9.00 -14.58
C ALA A 220 11.85 8.84 -13.98
N GLY A 221 12.69 9.89 -14.08
CA GLY A 221 14.06 9.93 -13.55
C GLY A 221 14.16 10.30 -12.07
N SER A 222 13.05 10.56 -11.38
CA SER A 222 13.06 10.91 -9.96
C SER A 222 13.61 9.76 -9.12
N ARG A 223 14.45 10.06 -8.12
CA ARG A 223 14.91 9.07 -7.12
C ARG A 223 13.81 8.72 -6.13
N ILE A 224 13.01 9.71 -5.76
CA ILE A 224 11.88 9.57 -4.84
C ILE A 224 10.65 9.15 -5.67
N PRO A 225 9.86 8.16 -5.24
CA PRO A 225 8.61 7.80 -5.90
C PRO A 225 7.69 9.01 -6.07
N VAL A 226 7.05 9.11 -7.23
CA VAL A 226 6.15 10.23 -7.57
C VAL A 226 4.73 9.69 -7.71
N ILE A 227 3.79 10.31 -7.00
CA ILE A 227 2.35 10.15 -7.23
C ILE A 227 1.81 11.40 -7.88
N THR A 228 0.99 11.24 -8.90
CA THR A 228 0.24 12.32 -9.53
C THR A 228 -1.21 12.34 -9.08
N GLY A 229 -1.78 13.52 -8.97
CA GLY A 229 -3.21 13.77 -8.74
C GLY A 229 -3.61 15.00 -9.53
N ILE A 230 -3.55 14.89 -10.86
CA ILE A 230 -3.57 16.04 -11.78
C ILE A 230 -4.93 16.19 -12.45
N GLY A 231 -5.56 15.09 -12.85
CA GLY A 231 -6.69 15.07 -13.75
C GLY A 231 -8.00 14.59 -13.16
N HIS A 232 -8.95 14.35 -14.04
CA HIS A 232 -10.20 13.61 -13.82
C HIS A 232 -10.09 12.24 -14.50
N GLU A 233 -10.96 11.30 -14.14
CA GLU A 233 -10.95 9.89 -14.56
C GLU A 233 -10.90 9.64 -16.09
N VAL A 234 -11.13 10.67 -16.93
CA VAL A 234 -11.31 10.52 -18.37
C VAL A 234 -10.08 10.92 -19.20
N ASP A 235 -9.15 11.72 -18.64
CA ASP A 235 -8.03 12.30 -19.41
C ASP A 235 -6.66 11.96 -18.76
N GLU A 236 -6.10 10.80 -19.11
CA GLU A 236 -4.77 10.36 -18.63
C GLU A 236 -3.65 11.19 -19.29
N SER A 237 -2.77 11.82 -18.50
CA SER A 237 -1.62 12.57 -19.01
C SER A 237 -0.36 11.70 -19.14
N LEU A 238 0.63 12.16 -19.92
CA LEU A 238 1.95 11.47 -19.98
C LEU A 238 2.69 11.52 -18.63
N ALA A 239 2.45 12.55 -17.83
CA ALA A 239 2.95 12.62 -16.45
C ALA A 239 2.36 11.50 -15.58
N ASP A 240 1.07 11.16 -15.74
CA ASP A 240 0.42 10.05 -15.05
C ASP A 240 1.01 8.70 -15.47
N LEU A 241 1.26 8.52 -16.77
CA LEU A 241 1.92 7.32 -17.28
C LEU A 241 3.34 7.13 -16.73
N ALA A 242 4.08 8.22 -16.54
CA ALA A 242 5.45 8.20 -16.02
C ALA A 242 5.52 8.10 -14.49
N ALA A 243 4.49 8.51 -13.77
CA ALA A 243 4.42 8.45 -12.32
C ALA A 243 4.42 7.00 -11.81
N ASP A 244 4.91 6.80 -10.59
CA ASP A 244 4.87 5.48 -9.94
C ASP A 244 3.44 5.06 -9.59
N LEU A 245 2.60 6.05 -9.27
CA LEU A 245 1.17 5.89 -9.06
C LEU A 245 0.44 7.11 -9.62
N ALA A 246 -0.60 6.87 -10.41
CA ALA A 246 -1.50 7.90 -10.90
C ALA A 246 -2.83 7.84 -10.13
N ALA A 247 -3.23 8.96 -9.55
CA ALA A 247 -4.52 9.13 -8.90
C ALA A 247 -5.40 10.06 -9.73
N SER A 248 -6.68 9.76 -9.82
CA SER A 248 -7.63 10.53 -10.63
C SER A 248 -7.85 11.96 -10.13
N THR A 249 -7.61 12.21 -8.84
CA THR A 249 -7.80 13.52 -8.21
C THR A 249 -6.80 13.74 -7.08
N PRO A 250 -6.56 14.98 -6.62
CA PRO A 250 -5.80 15.27 -5.40
C PRO A 250 -6.34 14.52 -4.18
N SER A 251 -7.65 14.44 -4.03
CA SER A 251 -8.33 13.71 -2.95
C SER A 251 -8.02 12.22 -2.99
N ASN A 252 -8.03 11.62 -4.17
CA ASN A 252 -7.69 10.22 -4.37
C ASN A 252 -6.20 9.96 -4.10
N ALA A 253 -5.31 10.88 -4.52
CA ALA A 253 -3.89 10.79 -4.18
C ALA A 253 -3.66 10.79 -2.66
N ALA A 254 -4.37 11.65 -1.91
CA ALA A 254 -4.31 11.66 -0.45
C ALA A 254 -4.76 10.34 0.17
N GLN A 255 -5.79 9.70 -0.39
CA GLN A 255 -6.27 8.39 0.07
C GLN A 255 -5.24 7.27 -0.15
N PHE A 256 -4.55 7.26 -1.29
CA PHE A 256 -3.47 6.30 -1.55
C PHE A 256 -2.28 6.46 -0.61
N LEU A 257 -1.95 7.70 -0.25
CA LEU A 257 -0.82 8.02 0.61
C LEU A 257 -1.09 7.82 2.10
N THR A 258 -2.35 7.74 2.51
CA THR A 258 -2.74 7.64 3.91
C THR A 258 -3.56 6.40 4.19
N ARG A 259 -3.29 5.74 5.31
CA ARG A 259 -4.18 4.72 5.85
C ARG A 259 -5.36 5.37 6.56
N ASP A 260 -6.43 4.63 6.67
CA ASP A 260 -7.54 5.05 7.51
C ASP A 260 -7.26 4.67 8.97
N ARG A 261 -6.91 5.68 9.77
CA ARG A 261 -6.60 5.51 11.21
C ARG A 261 -7.76 4.87 11.97
N GLN A 262 -8.99 5.24 11.64
CA GLN A 262 -10.17 4.67 12.31
C GLN A 262 -10.35 3.18 11.97
N ALA A 263 -10.17 2.83 10.71
CA ALA A 263 -10.23 1.44 10.26
C ALA A 263 -9.12 0.58 10.89
N GLU A 264 -7.90 1.11 11.00
CA GLU A 264 -6.77 0.42 11.67
C GLU A 264 -7.06 0.21 13.18
N ILE A 265 -7.51 1.24 13.88
CA ILE A 265 -7.90 1.13 15.30
C ILE A 265 -9.03 0.11 15.47
N HIS A 266 -10.02 0.12 14.60
CA HIS A 266 -11.13 -0.84 14.64
C HIS A 266 -10.62 -2.29 14.42
N SER A 267 -9.75 -2.49 13.44
CA SER A 267 -9.11 -3.78 13.17
C SER A 267 -8.35 -4.32 14.37
N ILE A 268 -7.55 -3.46 15.02
CA ILE A 268 -6.79 -3.83 16.22
C ILE A 268 -7.74 -4.20 17.37
N LYS A 269 -8.80 -3.43 17.61
CA LYS A 269 -9.82 -3.75 18.63
C LYS A 269 -10.47 -5.11 18.39
N LEU A 270 -10.82 -5.43 17.13
CA LEU A 270 -11.37 -6.74 16.78
C LEU A 270 -10.37 -7.88 17.03
N GLN A 271 -9.10 -7.68 16.69
CA GLN A 271 -8.05 -8.68 16.95
C GLN A 271 -7.86 -8.93 18.45
N VAL A 272 -7.80 -7.88 19.25
CA VAL A 272 -7.72 -7.98 20.73
C VAL A 272 -8.93 -8.72 21.30
N SER A 273 -10.14 -8.41 20.82
CA SER A 273 -11.36 -9.11 21.24
C SER A 273 -11.31 -10.60 20.89
N ARG A 274 -10.85 -10.97 19.71
CA ARG A 274 -10.68 -12.39 19.31
C ARG A 274 -9.67 -13.12 20.19
N ILE A 275 -8.52 -12.50 20.45
CA ILE A 275 -7.51 -13.07 21.35
C ILE A 275 -8.10 -13.29 22.74
N HIS A 276 -8.82 -12.31 23.29
CA HIS A 276 -9.49 -12.44 24.58
C HIS A 276 -10.47 -13.63 24.61
N GLN A 277 -11.34 -13.74 23.60
CA GLN A 277 -12.28 -14.87 23.47
C GLN A 277 -11.57 -16.23 23.39
N GLN A 278 -10.47 -16.32 22.63
CA GLN A 278 -9.69 -17.55 22.51
C GLN A 278 -9.06 -17.96 23.86
N ILE A 279 -8.53 -16.99 24.61
CA ILE A 279 -7.95 -17.24 25.95
C ILE A 279 -9.04 -17.75 26.90
N VAL A 280 -10.18 -17.06 26.96
CA VAL A 280 -11.30 -17.47 27.83
C VAL A 280 -11.82 -18.87 27.47
N SER A 281 -12.01 -19.15 26.20
CA SER A 281 -12.46 -20.48 25.76
C SER A 281 -11.45 -21.58 26.09
N LYS A 282 -10.16 -21.29 25.97
CA LYS A 282 -9.09 -22.24 26.31
C LYS A 282 -9.03 -22.50 27.83
N ILE A 283 -9.17 -21.47 28.65
CA ILE A 283 -9.25 -21.61 30.10
C ILE A 283 -10.45 -22.50 30.49
N ASN A 284 -11.64 -22.20 29.97
CA ASN A 284 -12.84 -22.99 30.24
C ASN A 284 -12.69 -24.45 29.82
N PHE A 285 -12.05 -24.70 28.67
CA PHE A 285 -11.77 -26.06 28.19
C PHE A 285 -10.82 -26.81 29.13
N GLU A 286 -9.73 -26.19 29.57
CA GLU A 286 -8.79 -26.83 30.50
C GLU A 286 -9.40 -27.03 31.89
N GLU A 287 -10.23 -26.09 32.37
CA GLU A 287 -10.99 -26.30 33.62
C GLU A 287 -11.94 -27.48 33.53
N HIS A 288 -12.66 -27.61 32.40
CA HIS A 288 -13.58 -28.75 32.21
C HIS A 288 -12.81 -30.08 32.21
N LYS A 289 -11.72 -30.15 31.49
CA LYS A 289 -10.85 -31.32 31.44
C LYS A 289 -10.28 -31.69 32.81
N LEU A 290 -9.87 -30.70 33.61
CA LEU A 290 -9.42 -30.96 34.97
C LEU A 290 -10.54 -31.52 35.86
N ARG A 291 -11.74 -30.99 35.78
CA ARG A 291 -12.90 -31.51 36.50
C ARG A 291 -13.21 -32.97 36.12
N GLU A 292 -13.19 -33.30 34.84
CA GLU A 292 -13.38 -34.68 34.37
C GLU A 292 -12.28 -35.62 34.91
N GLN A 293 -11.01 -35.16 34.91
CA GLN A 293 -9.92 -35.96 35.47
C GLN A 293 -10.09 -36.20 37.00
N ILE A 294 -10.49 -35.18 37.76
CA ILE A 294 -10.75 -35.30 39.19
C ILE A 294 -11.89 -36.31 39.45
N GLU A 295 -13.01 -36.23 38.71
CA GLU A 295 -14.12 -37.20 38.85
C GLU A 295 -13.71 -38.60 38.44
N SER A 296 -12.90 -38.75 37.41
CA SER A 296 -12.33 -40.06 37.02
C SER A 296 -11.49 -40.67 38.11
N ILE A 297 -10.61 -39.88 38.71
CA ILE A 297 -9.75 -40.32 39.83
C ILE A 297 -10.62 -40.70 41.05
N ARG A 298 -11.60 -39.88 41.40
CA ARG A 298 -12.55 -40.16 42.48
C ARG A 298 -13.29 -41.48 42.27
N THR A 299 -13.77 -41.73 41.10
CA THR A 299 -14.46 -42.96 40.71
C THR A 299 -13.53 -44.19 40.82
N LYS A 300 -12.29 -44.05 40.34
CA LYS A 300 -11.29 -45.14 40.43
C LYS A 300 -10.94 -45.48 41.87
N ILE A 301 -10.75 -44.46 42.73
CA ILE A 301 -10.48 -44.66 44.14
C ILE A 301 -11.66 -45.33 44.85
N PHE A 302 -12.91 -44.89 44.58
CA PHE A 302 -14.08 -45.47 45.15
C PHE A 302 -14.23 -46.97 44.77
N ASN A 303 -14.07 -47.28 43.48
CA ASN A 303 -14.13 -48.67 42.99
C ASN A 303 -13.03 -49.55 43.59
N PHE A 304 -11.83 -49.01 43.72
CA PHE A 304 -10.75 -49.73 44.39
C PHE A 304 -11.05 -50.06 45.85
N LEU A 305 -11.56 -49.09 46.61
CA LEU A 305 -11.93 -49.28 48.01
C LEU A 305 -13.06 -50.32 48.12
N GLN A 306 -14.04 -50.31 47.27
CA GLN A 306 -15.14 -51.29 47.24
C GLN A 306 -14.59 -52.71 47.00
N LEU A 307 -13.69 -52.88 46.08
CA LEU A 307 -13.05 -54.15 45.74
C LEU A 307 -12.24 -54.71 46.94
N GLU A 308 -11.47 -53.84 47.59
CA GLU A 308 -10.71 -54.25 48.79
C GLU A 308 -11.65 -54.62 49.96
N LEU A 309 -12.72 -53.90 50.12
CA LEU A 309 -13.74 -54.21 51.17
C LEU A 309 -14.39 -55.58 50.90
N GLN A 310 -14.73 -55.89 49.66
CA GLN A 310 -15.24 -57.21 49.27
C GLN A 310 -14.22 -58.32 49.52
N LYS A 311 -12.95 -58.12 49.25
CA LYS A 311 -11.88 -59.09 49.55
C LYS A 311 -11.75 -59.34 51.05
N ILE A 312 -11.86 -58.30 51.87
CA ILE A 312 -11.82 -58.44 53.33
C ILE A 312 -13.02 -59.24 53.80
N GLN A 313 -14.24 -58.91 53.34
CA GLN A 313 -15.45 -59.64 53.68
C GLN A 313 -15.40 -61.16 53.29
N GLN A 314 -14.84 -61.44 52.09
CA GLN A 314 -14.62 -62.82 51.65
C GLN A 314 -13.65 -63.54 52.59
N LYS A 315 -12.53 -62.92 52.96
CA LYS A 315 -11.58 -63.48 53.91
C LYS A 315 -12.19 -63.71 55.29
N GLN A 316 -13.01 -62.80 55.78
CA GLN A 316 -13.74 -62.96 57.03
C GLN A 316 -14.70 -64.20 56.97
N LYS A 317 -15.46 -64.34 55.89
CA LYS A 317 -16.30 -65.50 55.71
C LYS A 317 -15.56 -66.85 55.69
N ILE A 318 -14.35 -66.84 55.05
CA ILE A 318 -13.50 -68.01 55.06
C ILE A 318 -13.02 -68.33 56.46
N ILE A 319 -12.58 -67.35 57.23
CA ILE A 319 -12.14 -67.53 58.62
C ILE A 319 -13.30 -68.05 59.49
N GLU A 320 -14.49 -67.46 59.35
CA GLU A 320 -15.67 -67.92 60.07
C GLU A 320 -16.01 -69.35 59.72
N ASN A 321 -15.97 -69.77 58.47
CA ASN A 321 -16.24 -71.11 58.04
C ASN A 321 -15.17 -72.13 58.48
N LEU A 322 -13.94 -71.69 58.70
CA LEU A 322 -12.85 -72.54 59.19
C LEU A 322 -12.84 -72.63 60.73
N ASN A 323 -13.63 -71.79 61.40
CA ASN A 323 -13.71 -71.81 62.85
C ASN A 323 -14.31 -73.16 63.33
N PRO A 324 -13.54 -74.00 64.08
CA PRO A 324 -13.99 -75.30 64.54
C PRO A 324 -15.28 -75.20 65.35
N ALA A 325 -15.47 -74.20 66.17
CA ALA A 325 -16.67 -74.00 66.99
C ALA A 325 -17.92 -73.78 66.10
N ILE A 326 -17.84 -73.15 64.95
CA ILE A 326 -18.98 -72.96 64.06
C ILE A 326 -19.32 -74.30 63.35
N VAL A 327 -18.27 -75.05 62.99
CA VAL A 327 -18.43 -76.36 62.36
C VAL A 327 -19.13 -77.30 63.33
N LEU A 328 -18.75 -77.30 64.59
CA LEU A 328 -19.41 -78.10 65.64
C LEU A 328 -20.88 -77.68 65.84
N LYS A 329 -21.20 -76.39 65.87
CA LYS A 329 -22.60 -75.88 65.96
C LYS A 329 -23.51 -76.33 64.83
N ARG A 330 -22.98 -76.67 63.66
CA ARG A 330 -23.73 -77.20 62.51
C ARG A 330 -24.05 -78.70 62.64
N GLY A 331 -23.68 -79.33 63.75
CA GLY A 331 -23.92 -80.72 63.97
C GLY A 331 -22.88 -81.68 63.45
N TYR A 332 -21.72 -81.13 63.08
CA TYR A 332 -20.58 -81.97 62.73
C TYR A 332 -19.79 -82.35 63.98
N ALA A 333 -19.05 -83.44 63.93
CA ALA A 333 -18.12 -83.83 64.94
C ALA A 333 -16.69 -83.76 64.43
N ILE A 334 -15.78 -83.29 65.29
CA ILE A 334 -14.32 -83.35 64.99
C ILE A 334 -13.83 -84.69 65.50
N ILE A 335 -13.11 -85.39 64.69
CA ILE A 335 -12.54 -86.68 65.00
C ILE A 335 -11.03 -86.46 65.38
N HIS A 336 -10.71 -86.75 66.64
CA HIS A 336 -9.36 -86.72 67.11
C HIS A 336 -8.77 -88.15 67.18
N GLY A 337 -7.77 -88.43 66.41
CA GLY A 337 -7.15 -89.75 66.35
C GLY A 337 -6.94 -90.27 64.98
N GLN A 338 -6.27 -91.39 64.84
CA GLN A 338 -5.96 -92.00 63.55
C GLN A 338 -7.08 -92.88 63.05
N LEU A 339 -7.58 -92.67 61.85
CA LEU A 339 -8.65 -93.44 61.27
C LEU A 339 -8.10 -94.81 60.77
N SER A 340 -8.06 -95.79 61.62
CA SER A 340 -7.72 -97.17 61.28
C SER A 340 -8.76 -98.15 61.86
N GLU A 341 -8.93 -99.35 61.25
CA GLU A 341 -9.83 -100.31 61.76
C GLU A 341 -9.47 -100.77 63.18
N ASN A 342 -10.46 -100.84 64.04
CA ASN A 342 -10.37 -101.13 65.51
C ASN A 342 -9.66 -100.02 66.37
N ALA A 343 -9.31 -98.90 65.82
CA ALA A 343 -8.81 -97.78 66.62
C ALA A 343 -9.96 -97.11 67.40
N ILE A 344 -9.63 -96.62 68.59
CA ILE A 344 -10.51 -95.76 69.37
C ILE A 344 -10.17 -94.31 68.99
N VAL A 345 -11.16 -93.54 68.60
CA VAL A 345 -11.09 -92.09 68.25
C VAL A 345 -11.96 -91.29 69.22
N HIS A 346 -11.54 -90.13 69.51
CA HIS A 346 -12.37 -89.22 70.33
C HIS A 346 -13.16 -88.33 69.37
N LEU A 347 -14.42 -88.31 69.52
CA LEU A 347 -15.38 -87.45 68.80
C LEU A 347 -15.74 -86.29 69.70
N GLU A 348 -15.55 -85.09 69.14
CA GLU A 348 -15.92 -83.85 69.85
C GLU A 348 -17.06 -83.20 69.04
N THR A 349 -18.19 -83.01 69.70
CA THR A 349 -19.34 -82.28 69.23
C THR A 349 -19.49 -80.98 69.99
N GLU A 350 -20.41 -80.07 69.66
CA GLU A 350 -20.62 -78.82 70.37
C GLU A 350 -20.85 -79.03 71.90
N THR A 351 -21.56 -80.12 72.23
CA THR A 351 -22.02 -80.31 73.63
C THR A 351 -21.55 -81.60 74.27
N HIS A 352 -20.94 -82.53 73.59
CA HIS A 352 -20.56 -83.85 74.06
C HIS A 352 -19.18 -84.26 73.49
N GLN A 353 -18.44 -84.96 74.30
CA GLN A 353 -17.28 -85.74 73.90
C GLN A 353 -17.62 -87.23 74.08
N ALA A 354 -17.29 -88.04 73.10
CA ALA A 354 -17.56 -89.47 73.05
C ALA A 354 -16.36 -90.22 72.51
N GLU A 355 -16.15 -91.45 73.06
CA GLU A 355 -15.18 -92.35 72.45
C GLU A 355 -15.96 -93.32 71.50
N ALA A 356 -15.46 -93.48 70.32
CA ALA A 356 -15.98 -94.34 69.35
C ALA A 356 -14.93 -95.31 68.78
N LYS A 357 -15.32 -96.56 68.66
CA LYS A 357 -14.42 -97.57 68.06
C LYS A 357 -14.71 -97.63 66.56
N ILE A 358 -13.73 -97.45 65.72
CA ILE A 358 -13.84 -97.60 64.29
C ILE A 358 -14.01 -99.02 63.89
N ILE A 359 -15.16 -99.36 63.34
CA ILE A 359 -15.48 -100.74 62.89
C ILE A 359 -14.88 -101.04 61.50
N LYS A 360 -14.91 -100.05 60.64
CA LYS A 360 -14.43 -100.22 59.25
C LYS A 360 -14.03 -98.90 58.64
N VAL A 361 -12.92 -98.83 57.94
CA VAL A 361 -12.45 -97.68 57.17
C VAL A 361 -12.61 -97.97 55.67
N LYS A 362 -13.26 -97.07 54.94
CA LYS A 362 -13.24 -97.07 53.47
C LYS A 362 -12.60 -95.79 52.96
N ASN A 363 -11.66 -95.93 52.06
CA ASN A 363 -11.09 -94.80 51.37
C ASN A 363 -12.11 -94.21 50.42
N LYS A 364 -12.24 -92.94 50.39
CA LYS A 364 -13.07 -92.20 49.41
C LYS A 364 -12.24 -91.95 48.19
N GLU A 365 -12.67 -92.44 47.00
CA GLU A 365 -12.06 -92.08 45.74
C GLU A 365 -12.22 -90.58 45.43
#